data_867dcd4ae0175f9695e3480e805dcff5
#
_entry.id   867dcd4ae0175f9695e3480e805dcff5
#
_cell.length_a   1.000
_cell.length_b   1.000
_cell.length_c   1.000
_cell.angle_alpha   90.00
_cell.angle_beta   90.00
_cell.angle_gamma   90.00
#
_symmetry.space_group_name_H-M   'P 1'
#
loop_
_entity.id
_entity.type
_entity.pdbx_description
1 polymer ?
#
loop_
_entity_poly.entity_id
_entity_poly.type
_entity_poly.pdbx_seq_one_letter_code
_entity_poly.pdbx_strand_id
1 'polypeptide(L)'
;MAEITVGMVKALRESTGAGMMDCKRALEETVGDVAAATDLLRVKGLAKAAKKADRVASEGVVAVATETVGAGATATAIELNSETDFVARNETFQGAARQVAKAALGVDGDVAALRGAKLEGGQTADELIGGLIATIGENMTLRRFARLHVEQGAVGAYVHNKAPGATDLGRMGVIVAIEGAGDRAVLEELARNIALHVAGTPTPPLSLNADELDATAVEKERAILTEQAAESGKPPGVIEKMVEGRIRKWMEEVVLLKQAYVKNPDLTIEQLVAETAKSVGSPVKVVGFVRLALGEGVEKKEDDFAAEVAAMTKPN
;
A
#
# COMPACT_ATOMS: atom_id res chain seq x y z
N MET A 1 -29.29 14.05 37.99
CA MET A 1 -28.26 13.90 36.95
C MET A 1 -27.20 12.97 37.53
N ALA A 2 -26.77 11.96 36.75
CA ALA A 2 -25.70 11.10 37.21
C ALA A 2 -24.42 11.95 37.40
N GLU A 3 -23.72 11.77 38.48
CA GLU A 3 -22.47 12.48 38.75
C GLU A 3 -21.37 11.88 37.89
N ILE A 4 -20.87 12.67 36.92
CA ILE A 4 -19.78 12.24 36.03
C ILE A 4 -18.46 12.34 36.79
N THR A 5 -17.92 11.20 37.19
CA THR A 5 -16.66 11.14 37.91
C THR A 5 -15.43 11.23 37.02
N VAL A 6 -14.31 11.72 37.53
CA VAL A 6 -13.02 11.73 36.82
C VAL A 6 -12.61 10.32 36.40
N GLY A 7 -12.93 9.30 37.19
CA GLY A 7 -12.67 7.90 36.90
C GLY A 7 -13.42 7.42 35.66
N MET A 8 -14.69 7.77 35.49
CA MET A 8 -15.49 7.44 34.28
C MET A 8 -14.90 8.08 33.02
N VAL A 9 -14.52 9.36 33.12
CA VAL A 9 -13.90 10.08 31.99
C VAL A 9 -12.57 9.44 31.60
N LYS A 10 -11.75 9.06 32.62
CA LYS A 10 -10.46 8.39 32.35
C LYS A 10 -10.66 7.02 31.71
N ALA A 11 -11.57 6.20 32.24
CA ALA A 11 -11.87 4.88 31.67
C ALA A 11 -12.39 4.97 30.20
N LEU A 12 -13.31 5.91 29.95
CA LEU A 12 -13.82 6.13 28.59
C LEU A 12 -12.71 6.62 27.62
N ARG A 13 -11.80 7.47 28.12
CA ARG A 13 -10.64 7.91 27.34
C ARG A 13 -9.69 6.75 27.05
N GLU A 14 -9.39 5.90 28.01
CA GLU A 14 -8.52 4.73 27.84
C GLU A 14 -9.10 3.74 26.83
N SER A 15 -10.43 3.54 26.83
CA SER A 15 -11.10 2.63 25.90
C SER A 15 -11.29 3.19 24.49
N THR A 16 -11.48 4.50 24.35
CA THR A 16 -11.81 5.14 23.05
C THR A 16 -10.68 5.93 22.41
N GLY A 17 -9.63 6.28 23.19
CA GLY A 17 -8.58 7.18 22.75
C GLY A 17 -9.01 8.65 22.57
N ALA A 18 -10.29 8.99 22.78
CA ALA A 18 -10.82 10.33 22.60
C ALA A 18 -10.26 11.35 23.61
N GLY A 19 -10.32 12.63 23.26
CA GLY A 19 -9.87 13.71 24.14
C GLY A 19 -10.65 13.76 25.45
N MET A 20 -9.99 14.12 26.57
CA MET A 20 -10.58 14.17 27.92
C MET A 20 -11.89 14.97 27.94
N MET A 21 -11.92 16.13 27.28
CA MET A 21 -13.11 16.99 27.24
C MET A 21 -14.22 16.42 26.33
N ASP A 22 -13.87 15.69 25.28
CA ASP A 22 -14.84 15.02 24.45
C ASP A 22 -15.49 13.85 25.19
N CYS A 23 -14.69 13.06 25.95
CA CYS A 23 -15.19 12.00 26.82
C CYS A 23 -16.12 12.55 27.91
N LYS A 24 -15.74 13.65 28.56
CA LYS A 24 -16.58 14.30 29.58
C LYS A 24 -17.92 14.72 28.98
N ARG A 25 -17.91 15.44 27.86
CA ARG A 25 -19.14 15.89 27.18
C ARG A 25 -20.02 14.72 26.73
N ALA A 26 -19.41 13.65 26.19
CA ALA A 26 -20.14 12.46 25.79
C ALA A 26 -20.86 11.80 26.98
N LEU A 27 -20.17 11.66 28.13
CA LEU A 27 -20.80 11.15 29.36
C LEU A 27 -21.90 12.08 29.91
N GLU A 28 -21.73 13.39 29.81
CA GLU A 28 -22.75 14.36 30.20
C GLU A 28 -23.99 14.23 29.31
N GLU A 29 -23.84 14.14 27.98
CA GLU A 29 -24.92 13.98 27.00
C GLU A 29 -25.66 12.64 27.16
N THR A 30 -24.96 11.58 27.60
CA THR A 30 -25.54 10.24 27.79
C THR A 30 -25.89 9.93 29.24
N VAL A 31 -25.88 10.95 30.13
CA VAL A 31 -26.25 10.84 31.55
C VAL A 31 -25.43 9.75 32.28
N GLY A 32 -24.16 9.59 31.89
CA GLY A 32 -23.22 8.63 32.52
C GLY A 32 -23.27 7.21 31.91
N ASP A 33 -24.06 6.97 30.88
CA ASP A 33 -24.03 5.70 30.17
C ASP A 33 -22.78 5.60 29.32
N VAL A 34 -21.84 4.73 29.73
CA VAL A 34 -20.53 4.56 29.07
C VAL A 34 -20.66 3.95 27.66
N ALA A 35 -21.60 3.02 27.46
CA ALA A 35 -21.80 2.40 26.16
C ALA A 35 -22.37 3.42 25.16
N ALA A 36 -23.41 4.16 25.55
CA ALA A 36 -23.96 5.24 24.73
C ALA A 36 -22.94 6.37 24.48
N ALA A 37 -22.10 6.71 25.47
CA ALA A 37 -21.03 7.68 25.31
C ALA A 37 -19.96 7.22 24.29
N THR A 38 -19.62 5.93 24.29
CA THR A 38 -18.72 5.33 23.30
C THR A 38 -19.29 5.44 21.89
N ASP A 39 -20.56 5.08 21.71
CA ASP A 39 -21.23 5.19 20.40
C ASP A 39 -21.35 6.64 19.94
N LEU A 40 -21.64 7.57 20.84
CA LEU A 40 -21.69 9.00 20.55
C LEU A 40 -20.33 9.54 20.10
N LEU A 41 -19.25 9.14 20.78
CA LEU A 41 -17.87 9.51 20.38
C LEU A 41 -17.50 8.94 19.02
N ARG A 42 -17.92 7.72 18.70
CA ARG A 42 -17.72 7.11 17.39
C ARG A 42 -18.43 7.90 16.28
N VAL A 43 -19.70 8.23 16.46
CA VAL A 43 -20.46 9.04 15.49
C VAL A 43 -19.85 10.43 15.31
N LYS A 44 -19.48 11.11 16.42
CA LYS A 44 -18.81 12.42 16.36
C LYS A 44 -17.43 12.33 15.71
N GLY A 45 -16.70 11.22 15.89
CA GLY A 45 -15.43 10.94 15.25
C GLY A 45 -15.56 10.85 13.72
N LEU A 46 -16.53 10.08 13.22
CA LEU A 46 -16.83 9.99 11.80
C LEU A 46 -17.21 11.33 11.17
N ALA A 47 -17.99 12.14 11.91
CA ALA A 47 -18.35 13.48 11.45
C ALA A 47 -17.15 14.44 11.39
N LYS A 48 -16.17 14.32 12.31
CA LYS A 48 -14.92 15.07 12.26
C LYS A 48 -14.04 14.60 11.10
N ALA A 49 -13.99 13.29 10.84
CA ALA A 49 -13.26 12.71 9.71
C ALA A 49 -13.79 13.23 8.37
N ALA A 50 -15.12 13.23 8.19
CA ALA A 50 -15.76 13.75 6.98
C ALA A 50 -15.38 15.21 6.67
N LYS A 51 -15.25 16.07 7.70
CA LYS A 51 -14.84 17.47 7.53
C LYS A 51 -13.38 17.67 7.09
N LYS A 52 -12.56 16.62 7.20
CA LYS A 52 -11.13 16.66 6.83
C LYS A 52 -10.83 15.90 5.54
N ALA A 53 -11.81 15.21 4.97
CA ALA A 53 -11.64 14.34 3.81
C ALA A 53 -11.04 15.06 2.59
N ASP A 54 -11.24 16.37 2.46
CA ASP A 54 -10.71 17.19 1.34
C ASP A 54 -9.22 17.58 1.50
N ARG A 55 -8.62 17.28 2.66
CA ARG A 55 -7.20 17.57 2.88
C ARG A 55 -6.32 16.51 2.23
N VAL A 56 -5.26 16.96 1.55
CA VAL A 56 -4.33 16.06 0.89
C VAL A 56 -3.58 15.21 1.92
N ALA A 57 -3.67 13.89 1.80
CA ALA A 57 -2.94 12.93 2.60
C ALA A 57 -2.01 12.12 1.69
N SER A 58 -0.73 12.51 1.62
CA SER A 58 0.29 11.90 0.75
C SER A 58 1.43 11.22 1.51
N GLU A 59 1.52 11.47 2.83
CA GLU A 59 2.41 10.77 3.75
C GLU A 59 1.69 9.56 4.35
N GLY A 60 2.31 8.84 5.29
CA GLY A 60 1.73 7.65 5.91
C GLY A 60 2.63 6.43 5.82
N VAL A 61 2.03 5.24 5.66
CA VAL A 61 2.76 3.98 5.54
C VAL A 61 2.12 3.03 4.51
N VAL A 62 2.96 2.19 3.91
CA VAL A 62 2.53 0.93 3.30
C VAL A 62 2.76 -0.18 4.31
N ALA A 63 1.73 -0.99 4.56
CA ALA A 63 1.80 -2.16 5.43
C ALA A 63 1.61 -3.44 4.61
N VAL A 64 2.36 -4.48 4.97
CA VAL A 64 2.22 -5.81 4.37
C VAL A 64 1.91 -6.85 5.44
N ALA A 65 1.12 -7.86 5.08
CA ALA A 65 0.90 -9.04 5.91
C ALA A 65 0.93 -10.29 5.04
N THR A 66 1.36 -11.41 5.64
CA THR A 66 1.39 -12.71 4.97
C THR A 66 0.84 -13.78 5.91
N GLU A 67 0.14 -14.75 5.35
CA GLU A 67 -0.38 -15.90 6.07
C GLU A 67 -0.20 -17.16 5.23
N THR A 68 0.06 -18.25 5.92
CA THR A 68 0.20 -19.59 5.32
C THR A 68 -0.80 -20.53 5.95
N VAL A 69 -1.64 -21.16 5.12
CA VAL A 69 -2.66 -22.11 5.57
C VAL A 69 -2.57 -23.38 4.73
N GLY A 70 -2.17 -24.50 5.35
CA GLY A 70 -1.98 -25.77 4.63
C GLY A 70 -0.92 -25.66 3.53
N ALA A 71 -1.30 -25.99 2.30
CA ALA A 71 -0.44 -25.84 1.11
C ALA A 71 -0.47 -24.44 0.52
N GLY A 72 -1.50 -23.64 0.84
CA GLY A 72 -1.72 -22.31 0.30
C GLY A 72 -1.04 -21.22 1.10
N ALA A 73 -0.98 -20.02 0.50
CA ALA A 73 -0.46 -18.81 1.14
C ALA A 73 -1.14 -17.57 0.59
N THR A 74 -1.26 -16.55 1.44
CA THR A 74 -1.85 -15.25 1.11
C THR A 74 -0.91 -14.12 1.53
N ALA A 75 -0.80 -13.10 0.69
CA ALA A 75 -0.11 -11.85 1.03
C ALA A 75 -1.02 -10.66 0.75
N THR A 76 -0.92 -9.63 1.58
CA THR A 76 -1.63 -8.37 1.40
C THR A 76 -0.68 -7.19 1.49
N ALA A 77 -0.99 -6.13 0.77
CA ALA A 77 -0.37 -4.82 0.89
C ALA A 77 -1.47 -3.77 0.95
N ILE A 78 -1.36 -2.84 1.89
CA ILE A 78 -2.24 -1.67 2.00
C ILE A 78 -1.42 -0.40 2.02
N GLU A 79 -2.01 0.70 1.55
CA GLU A 79 -1.49 2.05 1.74
C GLU A 79 -2.46 2.83 2.62
N LEU A 80 -2.00 3.20 3.82
CA LEU A 80 -2.71 4.07 4.75
C LEU A 80 -2.01 5.43 4.77
N ASN A 81 -2.68 6.45 4.23
CA ASN A 81 -2.14 7.79 4.12
C ASN A 81 -2.51 8.67 5.32
N SER A 82 -1.66 9.67 5.58
CA SER A 82 -1.84 10.77 6.53
C SER A 82 -1.37 12.09 5.92
N GLU A 83 -1.68 13.22 6.58
CA GLU A 83 -1.23 14.54 6.09
C GLU A 83 0.29 14.70 6.27
N THR A 84 0.84 14.24 7.42
CA THR A 84 2.24 14.45 7.79
C THR A 84 2.99 13.14 8.04
N ASP A 85 4.33 13.18 7.94
CA ASP A 85 5.22 12.09 8.30
C ASP A 85 5.33 11.86 9.82
N PHE A 86 4.97 12.87 10.64
CA PHE A 86 4.89 12.71 12.09
C PHE A 86 3.85 11.67 12.49
N VAL A 87 2.69 11.67 11.83
CA VAL A 87 1.64 10.66 12.04
C VAL A 87 2.12 9.28 11.59
N ALA A 88 2.84 9.20 10.49
CA ALA A 88 3.42 7.93 10.02
C ALA A 88 4.33 7.25 11.05
N ARG A 89 4.94 8.02 11.96
CA ARG A 89 5.79 7.53 13.07
C ARG A 89 5.01 7.22 14.34
N ASN A 90 3.73 7.58 14.42
CA ASN A 90 2.90 7.36 15.60
C ASN A 90 2.57 5.86 15.74
N GLU A 91 2.82 5.29 16.92
CA GLU A 91 2.61 3.86 17.20
C GLU A 91 1.15 3.44 17.05
N THR A 92 0.19 4.28 17.42
CA THR A 92 -1.24 3.99 17.27
C THR A 92 -1.65 3.92 15.80
N PHE A 93 -1.13 4.84 14.97
CA PHE A 93 -1.34 4.83 13.52
C PHE A 93 -0.71 3.58 12.88
N GLN A 94 0.52 3.24 13.25
CA GLN A 94 1.18 2.03 12.77
C GLN A 94 0.47 0.76 13.21
N GLY A 95 -0.03 0.72 14.44
CA GLY A 95 -0.84 -0.38 14.97
C GLY A 95 -2.13 -0.59 14.17
N ALA A 96 -2.80 0.51 13.82
CA ALA A 96 -3.98 0.46 12.97
C ALA A 96 -3.66 -0.04 11.55
N ALA A 97 -2.56 0.42 10.94
CA ALA A 97 -2.13 -0.07 9.63
C ALA A 97 -1.88 -1.59 9.64
N ARG A 98 -1.25 -2.12 10.70
CA ARG A 98 -1.07 -3.58 10.87
C ARG A 98 -2.39 -4.33 11.02
N GLN A 99 -3.31 -3.81 11.81
CA GLN A 99 -4.63 -4.44 11.99
C GLN A 99 -5.39 -4.51 10.66
N VAL A 100 -5.38 -3.43 9.88
CA VAL A 100 -6.03 -3.39 8.57
C VAL A 100 -5.34 -4.34 7.58
N ALA A 101 -4.00 -4.37 7.53
CA ALA A 101 -3.25 -5.28 6.66
C ALA A 101 -3.50 -6.75 7.01
N LYS A 102 -3.61 -7.08 8.30
CA LYS A 102 -3.96 -8.44 8.78
C LYS A 102 -5.38 -8.82 8.39
N ALA A 103 -6.35 -7.94 8.60
CA ALA A 103 -7.74 -8.18 8.21
C ALA A 103 -7.89 -8.36 6.70
N ALA A 104 -7.10 -7.66 5.91
CA ALA A 104 -7.06 -7.74 4.46
C ALA A 104 -6.74 -9.13 3.93
N LEU A 105 -6.07 -10.01 4.70
CA LEU A 105 -5.80 -11.41 4.32
C LEU A 105 -7.08 -12.19 4.02
N GLY A 106 -8.17 -11.91 4.74
CA GLY A 106 -9.47 -12.57 4.58
C GLY A 106 -10.47 -11.81 3.70
N VAL A 107 -10.06 -10.70 3.05
CA VAL A 107 -10.97 -9.87 2.25
C VAL A 107 -10.75 -10.12 0.77
N ASP A 108 -11.83 -10.54 0.08
CA ASP A 108 -11.89 -10.56 -1.37
C ASP A 108 -12.56 -9.27 -1.87
N GLY A 109 -11.98 -8.64 -2.89
CA GLY A 109 -12.52 -7.43 -3.49
C GLY A 109 -11.55 -6.26 -3.50
N ASP A 110 -12.09 -5.05 -3.46
CA ASP A 110 -11.37 -3.80 -3.55
C ASP A 110 -11.17 -3.10 -2.18
N VAL A 111 -10.62 -1.90 -2.23
CA VAL A 111 -10.42 -1.08 -1.02
C VAL A 111 -11.73 -0.74 -0.30
N ALA A 112 -12.86 -0.68 -1.02
CA ALA A 112 -14.15 -0.40 -0.40
C ALA A 112 -14.64 -1.61 0.42
N ALA A 113 -14.42 -2.83 -0.07
CA ALA A 113 -14.69 -4.05 0.69
C ALA A 113 -13.85 -4.10 1.97
N LEU A 114 -12.55 -3.76 1.90
CA LEU A 114 -11.67 -3.73 3.06
C LEU A 114 -12.08 -2.66 4.08
N ARG A 115 -12.54 -1.50 3.64
CA ARG A 115 -13.05 -0.44 4.55
C ARG A 115 -14.21 -0.92 5.41
N GLY A 116 -15.12 -1.72 4.83
CA GLY A 116 -16.25 -2.32 5.54
C GLY A 116 -15.91 -3.59 6.32
N ALA A 117 -14.72 -4.15 6.16
CA ALA A 117 -14.32 -5.39 6.82
C ALA A 117 -14.17 -5.19 8.33
N LYS A 118 -14.66 -6.17 9.09
CA LYS A 118 -14.52 -6.20 10.55
C LYS A 118 -13.10 -6.60 10.93
N LEU A 119 -12.49 -5.79 11.77
CA LEU A 119 -11.19 -6.03 12.37
C LEU A 119 -11.31 -6.88 13.64
N GLU A 120 -10.18 -7.34 14.14
CA GLU A 120 -10.09 -7.96 15.47
C GLU A 120 -10.59 -6.93 16.53
N GLY A 121 -11.70 -7.23 17.18
CA GLY A 121 -12.39 -6.29 18.08
C GLY A 121 -13.75 -5.80 17.57
N GLY A 122 -14.14 -6.17 16.34
CA GLY A 122 -15.52 -6.01 15.82
C GLY A 122 -15.83 -4.69 15.12
N GLN A 123 -14.97 -3.67 15.24
CA GLN A 123 -15.09 -2.42 14.48
C GLN A 123 -14.63 -2.60 13.03
N THR A 124 -15.14 -1.80 12.12
CA THR A 124 -14.68 -1.79 10.74
C THR A 124 -13.38 -1.00 10.57
N ALA A 125 -12.68 -1.19 9.42
CA ALA A 125 -11.49 -0.40 9.12
C ALA A 125 -11.80 1.10 9.02
N ASP A 126 -12.95 1.48 8.45
CA ASP A 126 -13.41 2.88 8.40
C ASP A 126 -13.69 3.46 9.80
N GLU A 127 -14.27 2.67 10.70
CA GLU A 127 -14.50 3.10 12.07
C GLU A 127 -13.19 3.30 12.84
N LEU A 128 -12.22 2.40 12.68
CA LEU A 128 -10.89 2.54 13.25
C LEU A 128 -10.19 3.82 12.75
N ILE A 129 -10.16 4.03 11.42
CA ILE A 129 -9.52 5.19 10.81
C ILE A 129 -10.23 6.48 11.22
N GLY A 130 -11.57 6.49 11.25
CA GLY A 130 -12.37 7.63 11.71
C GLY A 130 -12.06 8.00 13.18
N GLY A 131 -11.85 7.02 14.04
CA GLY A 131 -11.40 7.21 15.42
C GLY A 131 -10.00 7.84 15.51
N LEU A 132 -9.07 7.40 14.66
CA LEU A 132 -7.73 8.00 14.57
C LEU A 132 -7.78 9.45 14.11
N ILE A 133 -8.57 9.77 13.06
CA ILE A 133 -8.76 11.14 12.58
C ILE A 133 -9.32 12.04 13.68
N ALA A 134 -10.28 11.53 14.47
CA ALA A 134 -10.85 12.28 15.59
C ALA A 134 -9.83 12.56 16.69
N THR A 135 -8.93 11.63 16.96
CA THR A 135 -7.96 11.66 18.05
C THR A 135 -6.70 12.42 17.69
N ILE A 136 -6.10 12.10 16.54
CA ILE A 136 -4.82 12.66 16.07
C ILE A 136 -5.05 14.03 15.40
N GLY A 137 -6.18 14.20 14.70
CA GLY A 137 -6.55 15.50 14.16
C GLY A 137 -6.12 15.74 12.73
N GLU A 138 -5.53 14.76 12.03
CA GLU A 138 -5.19 14.80 10.62
C GLU A 138 -6.16 13.97 9.77
N ASN A 139 -6.26 14.28 8.47
CA ASN A 139 -6.92 13.41 7.51
C ASN A 139 -6.13 12.12 7.33
N MET A 140 -6.84 11.00 7.27
CA MET A 140 -6.25 9.68 7.02
C MET A 140 -7.13 8.92 6.04
N THR A 141 -6.49 8.21 5.10
CA THR A 141 -7.21 7.48 4.05
C THR A 141 -6.59 6.13 3.79
N LEU A 142 -7.39 5.07 3.89
CA LEU A 142 -7.04 3.77 3.31
C LEU A 142 -7.21 3.90 1.81
N ARG A 143 -6.08 4.14 1.10
CA ARG A 143 -6.07 4.55 -0.30
C ARG A 143 -6.04 3.38 -1.25
N ARG A 144 -5.16 2.42 -1.00
CA ARG A 144 -4.97 1.25 -1.87
C ARG A 144 -4.89 -0.03 -1.04
N PHE A 145 -5.36 -1.08 -1.64
CA PHE A 145 -5.31 -2.44 -1.12
C PHE A 145 -5.07 -3.41 -2.26
N ALA A 146 -4.26 -4.42 -2.00
CA ALA A 146 -4.08 -5.55 -2.90
C ALA A 146 -3.85 -6.83 -2.09
N ARG A 147 -4.35 -7.95 -2.63
CA ARG A 147 -4.21 -9.28 -2.08
C ARG A 147 -3.77 -10.23 -3.17
N LEU A 148 -2.80 -11.07 -2.85
CA LEU A 148 -2.38 -12.20 -3.68
C LEU A 148 -2.60 -13.48 -2.90
N HIS A 149 -3.11 -14.51 -3.57
CA HIS A 149 -3.37 -15.81 -2.99
C HIS A 149 -2.93 -16.94 -3.92
N VAL A 150 -2.41 -18.00 -3.35
CA VAL A 150 -2.12 -19.25 -4.05
C VAL A 150 -2.66 -20.44 -3.24
N GLU A 151 -3.30 -21.39 -3.91
CA GLU A 151 -3.81 -22.62 -3.29
C GLU A 151 -2.67 -23.59 -2.91
N GLN A 152 -1.60 -23.59 -3.71
CA GLN A 152 -0.40 -24.39 -3.49
C GLN A 152 0.83 -23.56 -3.87
N GLY A 153 1.68 -23.28 -2.88
CA GLY A 153 2.89 -22.50 -3.13
C GLY A 153 3.29 -21.62 -1.95
N ALA A 154 3.82 -20.46 -2.26
CA ALA A 154 4.29 -19.52 -1.26
C ALA A 154 4.05 -18.07 -1.69
N VAL A 155 4.07 -17.16 -0.72
CA VAL A 155 4.10 -15.74 -0.93
C VAL A 155 5.34 -15.14 -0.27
N GLY A 156 5.82 -14.03 -0.81
CA GLY A 156 6.90 -13.24 -0.21
C GLY A 156 6.52 -11.79 -0.15
N ALA A 157 7.02 -11.11 0.88
CA ALA A 157 6.86 -9.68 1.04
C ALA A 157 8.21 -9.01 1.29
N TYR A 158 8.36 -7.79 0.76
CA TYR A 158 9.50 -6.94 1.02
C TYR A 158 9.04 -5.52 1.30
N VAL A 159 9.58 -4.90 2.35
CA VAL A 159 9.31 -3.52 2.71
C VAL A 159 10.59 -2.71 2.60
N HIS A 160 10.51 -1.63 1.82
CA HIS A 160 11.61 -0.69 1.61
C HIS A 160 11.38 0.61 2.40
N ASN A 161 12.48 1.24 2.86
CA ASN A 161 12.43 2.41 3.74
C ASN A 161 11.47 2.17 4.92
N LYS A 162 11.81 1.16 5.72
CA LYS A 162 11.02 0.70 6.85
C LYS A 162 10.81 1.80 7.88
N ALA A 163 9.62 1.80 8.49
CA ALA A 163 9.36 2.61 9.66
C ALA A 163 10.26 2.17 10.83
N PRO A 164 10.65 3.07 11.73
CA PRO A 164 11.51 2.73 12.86
C PRO A 164 10.95 1.56 13.68
N GLY A 165 11.77 0.53 13.90
CA GLY A 165 11.38 -0.65 14.66
C GLY A 165 10.41 -1.62 13.95
N ALA A 166 10.01 -1.36 12.71
CA ALA A 166 9.08 -2.19 11.96
C ALA A 166 9.82 -3.09 10.93
N THR A 167 9.23 -4.24 10.65
CA THR A 167 9.64 -5.15 9.57
C THR A 167 8.62 -5.20 8.44
N ASP A 168 7.40 -4.80 8.73
CA ASP A 168 6.15 -4.94 7.97
C ASP A 168 5.55 -3.61 7.50
N LEU A 169 6.15 -2.48 7.91
CA LEU A 169 5.71 -1.13 7.56
C LEU A 169 6.85 -0.32 6.97
N GLY A 170 6.56 0.49 5.97
CA GLY A 170 7.54 1.39 5.35
C GLY A 170 6.94 2.30 4.27
N ARG A 171 7.81 2.89 3.46
CA ARG A 171 7.38 3.78 2.36
C ARG A 171 7.05 3.03 1.07
N MET A 172 7.47 1.78 0.94
CA MET A 172 7.11 0.91 -0.18
C MET A 172 6.95 -0.51 0.32
N GLY A 173 5.90 -1.18 -0.12
CA GLY A 173 5.66 -2.60 0.09
C GLY A 173 5.51 -3.32 -1.24
N VAL A 174 6.15 -4.47 -1.36
CA VAL A 174 6.02 -5.37 -2.50
C VAL A 174 5.61 -6.74 -1.99
N ILE A 175 4.61 -7.33 -2.61
CA ILE A 175 4.18 -8.71 -2.39
C ILE A 175 4.28 -9.49 -3.69
N VAL A 176 4.68 -10.75 -3.59
CA VAL A 176 4.83 -11.67 -4.73
C VAL A 176 4.22 -13.01 -4.38
N ALA A 177 3.52 -13.62 -5.33
CA ALA A 177 2.93 -14.93 -5.21
C ALA A 177 3.59 -15.94 -6.17
N ILE A 178 3.97 -17.08 -5.62
CA ILE A 178 4.62 -18.19 -6.31
C ILE A 178 3.73 -19.42 -6.19
N GLU A 179 3.32 -19.98 -7.32
CA GLU A 179 2.66 -21.27 -7.39
C GLU A 179 3.69 -22.37 -7.63
N GLY A 180 3.60 -23.46 -6.88
CA GLY A 180 4.50 -24.60 -7.01
C GLY A 180 4.36 -25.61 -5.87
N ALA A 181 4.70 -26.88 -6.17
CA ALA A 181 4.70 -27.98 -5.21
C ALA A 181 6.17 -28.32 -4.85
N GLY A 182 6.79 -27.54 -4.01
CA GLY A 182 8.19 -27.77 -3.62
C GLY A 182 8.43 -27.45 -2.15
N ASP A 183 9.70 -27.41 -1.77
CA ASP A 183 10.07 -26.93 -0.44
C ASP A 183 9.60 -25.48 -0.27
N ARG A 184 8.69 -25.28 0.69
CA ARG A 184 8.08 -23.99 0.96
C ARG A 184 9.11 -22.91 1.29
N ALA A 185 10.13 -23.22 2.08
CA ALA A 185 11.14 -22.26 2.47
C ALA A 185 11.90 -21.73 1.24
N VAL A 186 12.16 -22.59 0.26
CA VAL A 186 12.78 -22.21 -1.01
C VAL A 186 11.87 -21.33 -1.84
N LEU A 187 10.57 -21.64 -1.89
CA LEU A 187 9.57 -20.84 -2.61
C LEU A 187 9.35 -19.47 -1.95
N GLU A 188 9.31 -19.41 -0.62
CA GLU A 188 9.23 -18.14 0.14
C GLU A 188 10.47 -17.28 -0.06
N GLU A 189 11.66 -17.88 -0.12
CA GLU A 189 12.89 -17.17 -0.41
C GLU A 189 12.89 -16.61 -1.83
N LEU A 190 12.46 -17.39 -2.84
CA LEU A 190 12.30 -16.93 -4.20
C LEU A 190 11.33 -15.75 -4.27
N ALA A 191 10.15 -15.87 -3.66
CA ALA A 191 9.13 -14.82 -3.65
C ALA A 191 9.68 -13.53 -3.01
N ARG A 192 10.40 -13.64 -1.89
CA ARG A 192 11.04 -12.49 -1.22
C ARG A 192 12.15 -11.87 -2.06
N ASN A 193 12.95 -12.68 -2.74
CA ASN A 193 14.00 -12.22 -3.63
C ASN A 193 13.44 -11.46 -4.84
N ILE A 194 12.33 -11.92 -5.42
CA ILE A 194 11.62 -11.21 -6.49
C ILE A 194 10.98 -9.93 -5.94
N ALA A 195 10.37 -9.94 -4.74
CA ALA A 195 9.82 -8.73 -4.13
C ALA A 195 10.90 -7.67 -3.87
N LEU A 196 12.09 -8.08 -3.42
CA LEU A 196 13.25 -7.19 -3.27
C LEU A 196 13.70 -6.64 -4.64
N HIS A 197 13.73 -7.46 -5.68
CA HIS A 197 14.06 -7.02 -7.04
C HIS A 197 13.08 -5.95 -7.52
N VAL A 198 11.77 -6.18 -7.42
CA VAL A 198 10.72 -5.21 -7.81
C VAL A 198 10.85 -3.88 -7.05
N ALA A 199 11.27 -3.93 -5.78
CA ALA A 199 11.49 -2.72 -4.99
C ALA A 199 12.78 -1.98 -5.35
N GLY A 200 13.81 -2.70 -5.80
CA GLY A 200 15.16 -2.17 -6.03
C GLY A 200 15.53 -1.93 -7.50
N THR A 201 14.70 -2.36 -8.44
CA THR A 201 14.97 -2.13 -9.85
C THR A 201 14.79 -0.65 -10.22
N PRO A 202 15.68 -0.07 -11.08
CA PRO A 202 15.55 1.31 -11.52
C PRO A 202 14.24 1.59 -12.27
N THR A 203 13.79 0.63 -13.07
CA THR A 203 12.51 0.70 -13.80
C THR A 203 11.52 -0.28 -13.17
N PRO A 204 10.50 0.20 -12.42
CA PRO A 204 9.49 -0.68 -11.85
C PRO A 204 8.78 -1.48 -12.95
N PRO A 205 8.59 -2.80 -12.79
CA PRO A 205 7.88 -3.59 -13.79
C PRO A 205 6.41 -3.19 -13.87
N LEU A 206 5.89 -3.13 -15.08
CA LEU A 206 4.50 -2.78 -15.39
C LEU A 206 3.61 -4.01 -15.49
N SER A 207 4.19 -5.16 -15.85
CA SER A 207 3.46 -6.43 -15.99
C SER A 207 4.36 -7.60 -15.59
N LEU A 208 3.75 -8.75 -15.35
CA LEU A 208 4.47 -10.00 -15.12
C LEU A 208 5.01 -10.55 -16.44
N ASN A 209 4.17 -10.60 -17.47
CA ASN A 209 4.45 -11.12 -18.82
C ASN A 209 4.23 -10.02 -19.87
N ALA A 210 4.76 -10.24 -21.07
CA ALA A 210 4.66 -9.27 -22.16
C ALA A 210 3.22 -9.13 -22.71
N ASP A 211 2.43 -10.18 -22.67
CA ASP A 211 1.03 -10.23 -23.08
C ASP A 211 0.06 -9.56 -22.09
N GLU A 212 0.52 -9.32 -20.87
CA GLU A 212 -0.22 -8.57 -19.84
C GLU A 212 0.05 -7.06 -19.91
N LEU A 213 0.98 -6.59 -20.75
CA LEU A 213 1.22 -5.15 -20.91
C LEU A 213 -0.03 -4.45 -21.46
N ASP A 214 -0.35 -3.32 -20.88
CA ASP A 214 -1.42 -2.45 -21.40
C ASP A 214 -1.08 -2.01 -22.82
N ALA A 215 -1.93 -2.37 -23.77
CA ALA A 215 -1.77 -2.02 -25.20
C ALA A 215 -1.62 -0.49 -25.38
N THR A 216 -2.30 0.31 -24.59
CA THR A 216 -2.21 1.77 -24.62
C THR A 216 -0.80 2.25 -24.22
N ALA A 217 -0.18 1.61 -23.22
CA ALA A 217 1.18 1.92 -22.80
C ALA A 217 2.20 1.55 -23.91
N VAL A 218 2.02 0.40 -24.55
CA VAL A 218 2.86 -0.05 -25.67
C VAL A 218 2.76 0.91 -26.86
N GLU A 219 1.55 1.30 -27.26
CA GLU A 219 1.33 2.25 -28.36
C GLU A 219 1.89 3.64 -28.06
N LYS A 220 1.75 4.12 -26.83
CA LYS A 220 2.33 5.39 -26.40
C LYS A 220 3.86 5.36 -26.51
N GLU A 221 4.49 4.29 -26.01
CA GLU A 221 5.95 4.14 -26.11
C GLU A 221 6.40 4.02 -27.57
N ARG A 222 5.67 3.25 -28.39
CA ARG A 222 5.94 3.13 -29.84
C ARG A 222 5.90 4.49 -30.52
N ALA A 223 4.91 5.33 -30.22
CA ALA A 223 4.79 6.68 -30.78
C ALA A 223 6.00 7.55 -30.42
N ILE A 224 6.41 7.56 -29.14
CA ILE A 224 7.58 8.30 -28.67
C ILE A 224 8.86 7.82 -29.37
N LEU A 225 9.08 6.51 -29.45
CA LEU A 225 10.26 5.95 -30.09
C LEU A 225 10.29 6.20 -31.60
N THR A 226 9.12 6.25 -32.24
CA THR A 226 8.99 6.58 -33.67
C THR A 226 9.38 8.04 -33.93
N GLU A 227 8.89 8.97 -33.12
CA GLU A 227 9.25 10.39 -33.21
C GLU A 227 10.75 10.60 -33.01
N GLN A 228 11.33 10.01 -31.97
CA GLN A 228 12.79 10.05 -31.74
C GLN A 228 13.60 9.43 -32.88
N ALA A 229 13.11 8.33 -33.48
CA ALA A 229 13.81 7.70 -34.61
C ALA A 229 13.72 8.51 -35.89
N ALA A 230 12.63 9.25 -36.12
CA ALA A 230 12.45 10.13 -37.26
C ALA A 230 13.49 11.25 -37.34
N GLU A 231 13.93 11.78 -36.16
CA GLU A 231 15.00 12.79 -36.07
C GLU A 231 16.34 12.30 -36.64
N SER A 232 16.55 10.99 -36.74
CA SER A 232 17.77 10.41 -37.29
C SER A 232 17.95 10.59 -38.80
N GLY A 233 16.93 11.06 -39.55
CA GLY A 233 16.94 11.27 -41.00
C GLY A 233 17.09 9.99 -41.81
N LYS A 234 16.90 8.80 -41.23
CA LYS A 234 17.03 7.50 -41.88
C LYS A 234 15.79 7.17 -42.73
N PRO A 235 15.92 6.28 -43.74
CA PRO A 235 14.78 5.83 -44.51
C PRO A 235 13.69 5.16 -43.66
N PRO A 236 12.39 5.27 -44.01
CA PRO A 236 11.27 4.76 -43.22
C PRO A 236 11.40 3.30 -42.82
N GLY A 237 11.81 2.39 -43.72
CA GLY A 237 12.00 0.98 -43.38
C GLY A 237 13.16 0.68 -42.44
N VAL A 238 14.12 1.61 -42.27
CA VAL A 238 15.18 1.52 -41.25
C VAL A 238 14.64 2.01 -39.92
N ILE A 239 13.85 3.09 -39.92
CA ILE A 239 13.20 3.64 -38.72
C ILE A 239 12.29 2.57 -38.13
N GLU A 240 11.45 1.89 -38.89
CA GLU A 240 10.56 0.83 -38.43
C GLU A 240 11.32 -0.28 -37.68
N LYS A 241 12.40 -0.79 -38.26
CA LYS A 241 13.25 -1.82 -37.61
C LYS A 241 13.93 -1.30 -36.35
N MET A 242 14.32 -0.03 -36.31
CA MET A 242 14.89 0.59 -35.12
C MET A 242 13.85 0.68 -34.00
N VAL A 243 12.62 1.09 -34.30
CA VAL A 243 11.51 1.17 -33.36
C VAL A 243 11.16 -0.21 -32.79
N GLU A 244 11.06 -1.23 -33.67
CA GLU A 244 10.82 -2.62 -33.18
C GLU A 244 11.92 -3.12 -32.25
N GLY A 245 13.18 -2.84 -32.55
CA GLY A 245 14.31 -3.20 -31.71
C GLY A 245 14.27 -2.48 -30.34
N ARG A 246 13.90 -1.19 -30.35
CA ARG A 246 13.76 -0.39 -29.12
C ARG A 246 12.56 -0.81 -28.26
N ILE A 247 11.41 -1.12 -28.89
CA ILE A 247 10.24 -1.65 -28.19
C ILE A 247 10.57 -2.98 -27.51
N ARG A 248 11.30 -3.87 -28.18
CA ARG A 248 11.75 -5.13 -27.57
C ARG A 248 12.61 -4.87 -26.34
N LYS A 249 13.56 -3.94 -26.44
CA LYS A 249 14.41 -3.56 -25.32
C LYS A 249 13.61 -2.93 -24.18
N TRP A 250 12.67 -2.05 -24.49
CA TRP A 250 11.77 -1.47 -23.50
C TRP A 250 10.94 -2.55 -22.78
N MET A 251 10.44 -3.56 -23.50
CA MET A 251 9.75 -4.69 -22.89
C MET A 251 10.66 -5.48 -21.93
N GLU A 252 11.96 -5.62 -22.24
CA GLU A 252 12.93 -6.24 -21.32
C GLU A 252 13.13 -5.42 -20.04
N GLU A 253 12.89 -4.11 -20.10
CA GLU A 253 13.00 -3.21 -18.95
C GLU A 253 11.72 -3.13 -18.10
N VAL A 254 10.52 -3.37 -18.68
CA VAL A 254 9.23 -3.18 -17.97
C VAL A 254 8.46 -4.47 -17.70
N VAL A 255 8.88 -5.62 -18.25
CA VAL A 255 8.27 -6.93 -17.99
C VAL A 255 9.07 -7.66 -16.92
N LEU A 256 8.46 -7.97 -15.78
CA LEU A 256 9.16 -8.53 -14.62
C LEU A 256 9.98 -9.77 -14.97
N LEU A 257 9.41 -10.75 -15.64
CA LEU A 257 10.12 -12.00 -15.96
C LEU A 257 11.31 -11.81 -16.89
N LYS A 258 11.36 -10.71 -17.68
CA LYS A 258 12.45 -10.39 -18.60
C LYS A 258 13.53 -9.52 -17.96
N GLN A 259 13.25 -8.88 -16.84
CA GLN A 259 14.23 -8.02 -16.16
C GLN A 259 15.43 -8.82 -15.68
N ALA A 260 16.63 -8.21 -15.80
CA ALA A 260 17.85 -8.72 -15.20
C ALA A 260 17.74 -8.64 -13.66
N TYR A 261 18.02 -9.73 -12.96
CA TYR A 261 17.86 -9.82 -11.51
C TYR A 261 18.88 -8.93 -10.78
N VAL A 262 18.40 -8.04 -9.90
CA VAL A 262 19.24 -7.01 -9.24
C VAL A 262 20.43 -7.57 -8.42
N LYS A 263 20.31 -8.80 -7.89
CA LYS A 263 21.41 -9.45 -7.14
C LYS A 263 22.39 -10.22 -8.03
N ASN A 264 21.96 -10.60 -9.23
CA ASN A 264 22.77 -11.30 -10.22
C ASN A 264 22.29 -10.93 -11.64
N PRO A 265 22.83 -9.85 -12.22
CA PRO A 265 22.38 -9.34 -13.54
C PRO A 265 22.63 -10.30 -14.73
N ASP A 266 23.39 -11.36 -14.54
CA ASP A 266 23.61 -12.40 -15.56
C ASP A 266 22.37 -13.32 -15.72
N LEU A 267 21.42 -13.26 -14.78
CA LEU A 267 20.17 -14.00 -14.82
C LEU A 267 18.99 -13.05 -14.98
N THR A 268 18.01 -13.45 -15.79
CA THR A 268 16.68 -12.83 -15.74
C THR A 268 15.85 -13.42 -14.60
N ILE A 269 14.75 -12.73 -14.22
CA ILE A 269 13.80 -13.28 -13.24
C ILE A 269 13.22 -14.62 -13.71
N GLU A 270 12.91 -14.75 -15.01
CA GLU A 270 12.46 -16.02 -15.59
C GLU A 270 13.47 -17.16 -15.40
N GLN A 271 14.77 -16.88 -15.64
CA GLN A 271 15.82 -17.85 -15.42
C GLN A 271 15.98 -18.22 -13.94
N LEU A 272 15.89 -17.25 -13.03
CA LEU A 272 15.91 -17.49 -11.60
C LEU A 272 14.77 -18.43 -11.16
N VAL A 273 13.56 -18.21 -11.68
CA VAL A 273 12.39 -19.09 -11.43
C VAL A 273 12.64 -20.50 -11.98
N ALA A 274 13.19 -20.60 -13.18
CA ALA A 274 13.50 -21.90 -13.81
C ALA A 274 14.60 -22.67 -13.05
N GLU A 275 15.62 -21.99 -12.52
CA GLU A 275 16.65 -22.62 -11.66
C GLU A 275 16.04 -23.13 -10.36
N THR A 276 15.17 -22.32 -9.75
CA THR A 276 14.45 -22.73 -8.54
C THR A 276 13.56 -23.94 -8.79
N ALA A 277 12.82 -23.98 -9.91
CA ALA A 277 12.00 -25.13 -10.30
C ALA A 277 12.83 -26.42 -10.42
N LYS A 278 14.02 -26.34 -11.00
CA LYS A 278 14.96 -27.47 -11.05
C LYS A 278 15.43 -27.92 -9.67
N SER A 279 15.72 -26.97 -8.80
CA SER A 279 16.19 -27.22 -7.42
C SER A 279 15.12 -27.93 -6.57
N VAL A 280 13.85 -27.51 -6.68
CA VAL A 280 12.74 -28.13 -5.92
C VAL A 280 12.15 -29.36 -6.60
N GLY A 281 12.56 -29.68 -7.83
CA GLY A 281 12.11 -30.85 -8.58
C GLY A 281 10.64 -30.79 -9.03
N SER A 282 10.04 -29.59 -9.08
CA SER A 282 8.65 -29.38 -9.50
C SER A 282 8.49 -28.08 -10.26
N PRO A 283 7.44 -27.93 -11.10
CA PRO A 283 7.14 -26.67 -11.75
C PRO A 283 6.93 -25.55 -10.72
N VAL A 284 7.53 -24.38 -11.01
CA VAL A 284 7.38 -23.16 -10.21
C VAL A 284 7.00 -22.02 -11.14
N LYS A 285 6.02 -21.21 -10.75
CA LYS A 285 5.53 -20.08 -11.54
C LYS A 285 5.28 -18.89 -10.63
N VAL A 286 5.74 -17.71 -11.06
CA VAL A 286 5.25 -16.44 -10.50
C VAL A 286 3.85 -16.22 -11.05
N VAL A 287 2.87 -16.01 -10.17
CA VAL A 287 1.46 -15.82 -10.58
C VAL A 287 0.98 -14.40 -10.35
N GLY A 288 1.75 -13.59 -9.66
CA GLY A 288 1.44 -12.18 -9.47
C GLY A 288 2.45 -11.46 -8.61
N PHE A 289 2.49 -10.16 -8.78
CA PHE A 289 3.18 -9.24 -7.90
C PHE A 289 2.38 -7.94 -7.74
N VAL A 290 2.58 -7.26 -6.64
CA VAL A 290 2.03 -5.92 -6.39
C VAL A 290 3.10 -5.07 -5.74
N ARG A 291 3.25 -3.85 -6.22
CA ARG A 291 4.11 -2.82 -5.65
C ARG A 291 3.25 -1.62 -5.27
N LEU A 292 3.27 -1.25 -4.00
CA LEU A 292 2.69 -0.01 -3.51
C LEU A 292 3.81 0.90 -3.01
N ALA A 293 3.96 2.07 -3.63
CA ALA A 293 4.84 3.13 -3.14
C ALA A 293 3.98 4.24 -2.55
N LEU A 294 4.30 4.65 -1.33
CA LEU A 294 3.56 5.66 -0.58
C LEU A 294 3.45 6.97 -1.35
N GLY A 295 2.22 7.48 -1.47
CA GLY A 295 1.93 8.75 -2.14
C GLY A 295 2.07 8.74 -3.66
N GLU A 296 2.37 7.60 -4.28
CA GLU A 296 2.48 7.49 -5.73
C GLU A 296 1.16 7.86 -6.42
N GLY A 297 1.20 8.85 -7.36
CA GLY A 297 0.02 9.35 -8.05
C GLY A 297 -0.90 10.26 -7.20
N VAL A 298 -0.49 10.68 -6.02
CA VAL A 298 -1.16 11.75 -5.27
C VAL A 298 -0.62 13.09 -5.75
N GLU A 299 -1.48 13.94 -6.29
CA GLU A 299 -1.11 15.33 -6.61
C GLU A 299 -0.81 16.07 -5.29
N LYS A 300 0.46 16.34 -5.04
CA LYS A 300 0.86 17.27 -3.99
C LYS A 300 0.48 18.67 -4.47
N LYS A 301 -0.42 19.37 -3.77
CA LYS A 301 -0.47 20.82 -3.91
C LYS A 301 0.92 21.32 -3.53
N GLU A 302 1.63 21.95 -4.47
CA GLU A 302 2.80 22.72 -4.11
C GLU A 302 2.29 23.84 -3.18
N ASP A 303 2.65 23.74 -1.90
CA ASP A 303 2.44 24.84 -0.96
C ASP A 303 3.29 26.00 -1.46
N ASP A 304 2.65 26.94 -2.14
CA ASP A 304 3.28 28.21 -2.49
C ASP A 304 3.37 29.05 -1.21
N PHE A 305 4.34 28.65 -0.37
CA PHE A 305 4.63 29.32 0.91
C PHE A 305 4.83 30.82 0.72
N ALA A 306 5.34 31.23 -0.45
CA ALA A 306 5.49 32.65 -0.79
C ALA A 306 4.14 33.34 -0.99
N ALA A 307 3.17 32.66 -1.62
CA ALA A 307 1.81 33.17 -1.79
C ALA A 307 1.03 33.20 -0.46
N GLU A 308 1.19 32.20 0.41
CA GLU A 308 0.59 32.18 1.75
C GLU A 308 1.13 33.31 2.64
N VAL A 309 2.44 33.51 2.68
CA VAL A 309 3.07 34.61 3.43
C VAL A 309 2.62 35.95 2.85
N ALA A 310 2.53 36.08 1.52
CA ALA A 310 2.04 37.29 0.87
C ALA A 310 0.55 37.56 1.19
N ALA A 311 -0.26 36.52 1.33
CA ALA A 311 -1.66 36.66 1.75
C ALA A 311 -1.81 37.09 3.23
N MET A 312 -0.93 36.60 4.11
CA MET A 312 -0.91 37.00 5.54
C MET A 312 -0.38 38.37 5.81
N THR A 313 0.44 38.96 4.87
CA THR A 313 1.06 40.27 5.02
C THR A 313 0.27 41.42 4.38
N LYS A 314 -0.89 41.16 3.74
CA LYS A 314 -1.78 42.22 3.25
C LYS A 314 -2.50 42.88 4.44
N PRO A 315 -2.28 44.14 4.75
CA PRO A 315 -3.06 44.83 5.77
C PRO A 315 -4.50 45.02 5.28
N ASN A 316 -5.45 44.79 6.19
CA ASN A 316 -6.88 45.07 5.98
C ASN A 316 -7.12 46.57 5.77
#